data_852fff939b44b6c139fd3d297e4ed803
#
_entry.id   852fff939b44b6c139fd3d297e4ed803
#
_cell.length_a   1.000
_cell.length_b   1.000
_cell.length_c   1.000
_cell.angle_alpha   90.00
_cell.angle_beta   90.00
_cell.angle_gamma   90.00
#
_symmetry.space_group_name_H-M   'P 1'
#
loop_
_entity.id
_entity.type
_entity.pdbx_description
1 polymer ?
#
loop_
_entity_poly.entity_id
_entity_poly.type
_entity_poly.pdbx_seq_one_letter_code
_entity_poly.pdbx_strand_id
1 'polypeptide(L)'
;MPLVETRGLEKNFGTHHVLKGIDFSVERGEVVSIIGRSGSGKSTLLRTLNGLESIDAGTIAIEGERVDARHADLRALRLKVGMVFQQYNLFPHLSAGQNVMLAQSVVKKTHRQKARAIAELMLERVGLGDRFDAFPEQLSGGQQQRVAIARALAMKPSVLLCDEITSALDPELVGEVLGVVAQLAREDMTLIMVTHEMNFARAVSDRIVFMHQGRVWESGTADEIFERPQTVELTRFLGSVRNAEAVAR
;
A
#
# COMPACT_ATOMS: atom_id res chain seq x y z
N MET A 1 12.30 -15.78 7.99
CA MET A 1 13.00 -14.97 6.96
C MET A 1 11.99 -13.97 6.45
N PRO A 2 12.25 -12.67 6.56
CA PRO A 2 11.27 -11.67 6.18
C PRO A 2 10.83 -11.81 4.71
N LEU A 3 9.56 -11.47 4.46
CA LEU A 3 9.01 -11.42 3.10
C LEU A 3 9.56 -10.23 2.32
N VAL A 4 9.68 -9.08 3.00
CA VAL A 4 10.27 -7.85 2.48
C VAL A 4 11.40 -7.43 3.40
N GLU A 5 12.56 -7.10 2.86
CA GLU A 5 13.69 -6.57 3.62
C GLU A 5 14.39 -5.45 2.85
N THR A 6 14.71 -4.36 3.54
CA THR A 6 15.60 -3.30 3.03
C THR A 6 16.76 -3.11 4.00
N ARG A 7 17.96 -2.85 3.46
CA ARG A 7 19.16 -2.56 4.26
C ARG A 7 19.87 -1.35 3.69
N GLY A 8 20.04 -0.33 4.54
CA GLY A 8 20.73 0.90 4.21
C GLY A 8 20.15 1.60 2.97
N LEU A 9 18.83 1.55 2.76
CA LEU A 9 18.20 2.02 1.55
C LEU A 9 18.31 3.55 1.43
N GLU A 10 18.85 4.04 0.32
CA GLU A 10 19.00 5.47 0.05
C GLU A 10 18.33 5.87 -1.26
N LYS A 11 17.70 7.06 -1.24
CA LYS A 11 17.10 7.67 -2.44
C LYS A 11 17.28 9.18 -2.43
N ASN A 12 17.77 9.69 -3.56
CA ASN A 12 17.90 11.12 -3.82
C ASN A 12 17.04 11.53 -5.03
N PHE A 13 16.49 12.72 -5.00
CA PHE A 13 15.92 13.41 -6.15
C PHE A 13 16.72 14.72 -6.37
N GLY A 14 17.63 14.67 -7.32
CA GLY A 14 18.62 15.73 -7.47
C GLY A 14 19.46 15.90 -6.22
N THR A 15 19.43 17.08 -5.61
CA THR A 15 20.15 17.37 -4.35
C THR A 15 19.36 17.01 -3.10
N HIS A 16 18.09 16.60 -3.24
CA HIS A 16 17.23 16.31 -2.10
C HIS A 16 17.34 14.84 -1.68
N HIS A 17 17.93 14.58 -0.50
CA HIS A 17 18.08 13.25 0.07
C HIS A 17 16.79 12.84 0.81
N VAL A 18 15.99 11.97 0.19
CA VAL A 18 14.63 11.61 0.64
C VAL A 18 14.64 10.38 1.54
N LEU A 19 15.34 9.30 1.16
CA LEU A 19 15.53 8.13 2.03
C LEU A 19 16.99 8.06 2.45
N LYS A 20 17.22 7.91 3.77
CA LYS A 20 18.52 8.12 4.40
C LYS A 20 18.93 6.89 5.21
N GLY A 21 19.27 5.80 4.53
CA GLY A 21 19.70 4.57 5.17
C GLY A 21 18.53 3.86 5.86
N ILE A 22 17.47 3.50 5.10
CA ILE A 22 16.31 2.80 5.66
C ILE A 22 16.61 1.30 5.82
N ASP A 23 16.58 0.84 7.06
CA ASP A 23 16.48 -0.57 7.42
C ASP A 23 15.04 -0.87 7.80
N PHE A 24 14.41 -1.78 7.06
CA PHE A 24 12.99 -2.11 7.22
C PHE A 24 12.76 -3.56 6.81
N SER A 25 11.95 -4.29 7.57
CA SER A 25 11.59 -5.66 7.25
C SER A 25 10.11 -5.90 7.52
N VAL A 26 9.50 -6.85 6.81
CA VAL A 26 8.12 -7.29 7.03
C VAL A 26 8.07 -8.81 6.91
N GLU A 27 7.48 -9.47 7.88
CA GLU A 27 7.26 -10.92 7.86
C GLU A 27 6.03 -11.27 7.02
N ARG A 28 5.91 -12.54 6.65
CA ARG A 28 4.74 -13.02 5.90
C ARG A 28 3.50 -12.98 6.79
N GLY A 29 2.40 -12.44 6.28
CA GLY A 29 1.15 -12.24 7.00
C GLY A 29 1.15 -11.01 7.91
N GLU A 30 2.29 -10.32 8.07
CA GLU A 30 2.37 -9.11 8.91
C GLU A 30 1.70 -7.92 8.23
N VAL A 31 0.96 -7.15 9.01
CA VAL A 31 0.36 -5.87 8.63
C VAL A 31 1.17 -4.73 9.24
N VAL A 32 1.85 -3.96 8.39
CA VAL A 32 2.67 -2.81 8.82
C VAL A 32 2.07 -1.51 8.32
N SER A 33 1.77 -0.58 9.24
CA SER A 33 1.42 0.79 8.89
C SER A 33 2.61 1.72 9.03
N ILE A 34 2.86 2.52 7.99
CA ILE A 34 3.88 3.57 7.97
C ILE A 34 3.20 4.91 8.15
N ILE A 35 3.53 5.61 9.24
CA ILE A 35 2.98 6.92 9.59
C ILE A 35 4.09 7.97 9.60
N GLY A 36 3.72 9.25 9.56
CA GLY A 36 4.66 10.37 9.59
C GLY A 36 4.17 11.56 8.78
N ARG A 37 4.82 12.70 8.94
CA ARG A 37 4.47 13.94 8.24
C ARG A 37 4.60 13.81 6.73
N SER A 38 3.88 14.65 5.99
CA SER A 38 4.11 14.79 4.55
C SER A 38 5.58 15.12 4.27
N GLY A 39 6.14 14.54 3.19
CA GLY A 39 7.54 14.70 2.84
C GLY A 39 8.54 13.88 3.68
N SER A 40 8.10 13.00 4.60
CA SER A 40 9.03 12.16 5.36
C SER A 40 9.59 10.95 4.59
N GLY A 41 9.15 10.72 3.34
CA GLY A 41 9.67 9.65 2.47
C GLY A 41 8.80 8.38 2.39
N LYS A 42 7.62 8.33 3.03
CA LYS A 42 6.73 7.13 3.10
C LYS A 42 6.37 6.56 1.72
N SER A 43 5.75 7.37 0.86
CA SER A 43 5.36 6.95 -0.50
C SER A 43 6.56 6.62 -1.36
N THR A 44 7.70 7.31 -1.16
CA THR A 44 8.95 6.99 -1.85
C THR A 44 9.44 5.60 -1.44
N LEU A 45 9.40 5.26 -0.14
CA LEU A 45 9.75 3.92 0.33
C LEU A 45 8.85 2.86 -0.34
N LEU A 46 7.52 3.03 -0.35
CA LEU A 46 6.63 2.08 -1.02
C LEU A 46 6.97 1.92 -2.51
N ARG A 47 7.23 3.03 -3.19
CA ARG A 47 7.55 3.02 -4.64
C ARG A 47 8.89 2.39 -4.96
N THR A 48 9.85 2.41 -4.04
CA THR A 48 11.10 1.66 -4.22
C THR A 48 10.87 0.15 -4.08
N LEU A 49 9.98 -0.29 -3.16
CA LEU A 49 9.69 -1.72 -2.95
C LEU A 49 9.08 -2.41 -4.17
N ASN A 50 8.32 -1.70 -5.01
CA ASN A 50 7.73 -2.27 -6.24
C ASN A 50 8.49 -1.87 -7.52
N GLY A 51 9.65 -1.22 -7.37
CA GLY A 51 10.50 -0.81 -8.50
C GLY A 51 9.89 0.30 -9.37
N LEU A 52 8.99 1.13 -8.84
CA LEU A 52 8.55 2.37 -9.50
C LEU A 52 9.60 3.48 -9.34
N GLU A 53 10.30 3.48 -8.22
CA GLU A 53 11.46 4.34 -7.98
C GLU A 53 12.72 3.48 -7.86
N SER A 54 13.79 3.90 -8.52
CA SER A 54 15.11 3.31 -8.35
C SER A 54 15.71 3.72 -7.01
N ILE A 55 16.58 2.90 -6.45
CA ILE A 55 17.38 3.22 -5.28
C ILE A 55 18.77 3.70 -5.69
N ASP A 56 19.42 4.53 -4.88
CA ASP A 56 20.79 5.02 -5.14
C ASP A 56 21.82 4.19 -4.40
N ALA A 57 21.49 3.72 -3.17
CA ALA A 57 22.32 2.81 -2.39
C ALA A 57 21.46 1.88 -1.52
N GLY A 58 22.10 0.89 -0.90
CA GLY A 58 21.44 -0.12 -0.10
C GLY A 58 20.93 -1.31 -0.91
N THR A 59 20.03 -2.10 -0.30
CA THR A 59 19.48 -3.30 -0.93
C THR A 59 18.01 -3.47 -0.60
N ILE A 60 17.27 -4.08 -1.52
CA ILE A 60 15.90 -4.57 -1.31
C ILE A 60 15.91 -6.08 -1.58
N ALA A 61 15.26 -6.86 -0.75
CA ALA A 61 14.98 -8.27 -0.98
C ALA A 61 13.49 -8.55 -0.80
N ILE A 62 12.90 -9.31 -1.72
CA ILE A 62 11.52 -9.80 -1.67
C ILE A 62 11.55 -11.33 -1.74
N GLU A 63 10.97 -12.00 -0.74
CA GLU A 63 11.02 -13.47 -0.62
C GLU A 63 12.46 -14.02 -0.62
N GLY A 64 13.40 -13.26 -0.03
CA GLY A 64 14.82 -13.59 -0.01
C GLY A 64 15.57 -13.32 -1.32
N GLU A 65 14.87 -12.98 -2.40
CA GLU A 65 15.49 -12.61 -3.68
C GLU A 65 15.85 -11.13 -3.69
N ARG A 66 17.13 -10.83 -3.92
CA ARG A 66 17.60 -9.44 -4.01
C ARG A 66 17.04 -8.78 -5.28
N VAL A 67 16.41 -7.64 -5.10
CA VAL A 67 15.97 -6.76 -6.19
C VAL A 67 17.14 -5.87 -6.57
N ASP A 68 17.86 -6.22 -7.65
CA ASP A 68 18.91 -5.37 -8.19
C ASP A 68 18.26 -4.28 -9.07
N ALA A 69 18.35 -3.04 -8.63
CA ALA A 69 17.75 -1.89 -9.32
C ALA A 69 18.26 -1.70 -10.77
N ARG A 70 19.41 -2.26 -11.10
CA ARG A 70 20.02 -2.13 -12.45
C ARG A 70 19.67 -3.28 -13.39
N HIS A 71 19.34 -4.46 -12.88
CA HIS A 71 19.14 -5.69 -13.65
C HIS A 71 17.86 -6.44 -13.24
N ALA A 72 17.02 -5.87 -12.35
CA ALA A 72 15.83 -6.52 -11.88
C ALA A 72 14.85 -6.77 -13.05
N ASP A 73 14.34 -7.98 -13.14
CA ASP A 73 13.10 -8.22 -13.85
C ASP A 73 11.94 -7.56 -13.08
N LEU A 74 11.71 -6.28 -13.38
CA LEU A 74 10.62 -5.50 -12.78
C LEU A 74 9.25 -6.16 -13.01
N ARG A 75 9.12 -6.98 -14.04
CA ARG A 75 7.91 -7.74 -14.28
C ARG A 75 7.73 -8.85 -13.24
N ALA A 76 8.78 -9.61 -12.96
CA ALA A 76 8.76 -10.63 -11.90
C ALA A 76 8.53 -10.01 -10.54
N LEU A 77 9.19 -8.89 -10.23
CA LEU A 77 8.97 -8.14 -8.99
C LEU A 77 7.50 -7.73 -8.83
N ARG A 78 6.90 -7.10 -9.86
CA ARG A 78 5.52 -6.60 -9.82
C ARG A 78 4.45 -7.71 -9.86
N LEU A 79 4.84 -8.95 -10.11
CA LEU A 79 3.97 -10.11 -9.87
C LEU A 79 3.90 -10.49 -8.40
N LYS A 80 4.99 -10.26 -7.63
CA LYS A 80 5.09 -10.55 -6.18
C LYS A 80 4.58 -9.39 -5.33
N VAL A 81 4.75 -8.15 -5.79
CA VAL A 81 4.45 -6.91 -5.06
C VAL A 81 3.32 -6.16 -5.74
N GLY A 82 2.10 -6.30 -5.21
CA GLY A 82 0.95 -5.50 -5.64
C GLY A 82 1.02 -4.09 -5.07
N MET A 83 0.42 -3.11 -5.78
CA MET A 83 0.34 -1.74 -5.28
C MET A 83 -1.01 -1.11 -5.61
N VAL A 84 -1.57 -0.44 -4.60
CA VAL A 84 -2.77 0.39 -4.70
C VAL A 84 -2.35 1.83 -4.39
N PHE A 85 -2.73 2.75 -5.27
CA PHE A 85 -2.32 4.16 -5.20
C PHE A 85 -3.42 5.03 -4.58
N GLN A 86 -3.04 6.21 -4.14
CA GLN A 86 -3.94 7.26 -3.67
C GLN A 86 -4.97 7.64 -4.74
N GLN A 87 -4.54 7.82 -5.98
CA GLN A 87 -5.42 7.93 -7.14
C GLN A 87 -5.70 6.53 -7.67
N TYR A 88 -6.95 6.24 -7.99
CA TYR A 88 -7.42 4.90 -8.38
C TYR A 88 -6.68 4.32 -9.59
N ASN A 89 -6.22 5.20 -10.49
CA ASN A 89 -5.49 4.87 -11.73
C ASN A 89 -6.20 3.78 -12.56
N LEU A 90 -7.54 3.85 -12.60
CA LEU A 90 -8.32 3.01 -13.47
C LEU A 90 -8.23 3.52 -14.91
N PHE A 91 -8.26 2.59 -15.87
CA PHE A 91 -8.37 2.93 -17.27
C PHE A 91 -9.82 3.36 -17.58
N PRO A 92 -10.07 4.63 -17.95
CA PRO A 92 -11.42 5.16 -18.03
C PRO A 92 -12.26 4.55 -19.17
N HIS A 93 -11.61 4.02 -20.20
CA HIS A 93 -12.21 3.36 -21.34
C HIS A 93 -12.45 1.85 -21.14
N LEU A 94 -12.16 1.32 -19.96
CA LEU A 94 -12.38 -0.07 -19.56
C LEU A 94 -13.39 -0.13 -18.42
N SER A 95 -14.29 -1.14 -18.45
CA SER A 95 -15.18 -1.41 -17.32
C SER A 95 -14.39 -1.88 -16.08
N ALA A 96 -15.04 -1.94 -14.91
CA ALA A 96 -14.45 -2.46 -13.68
C ALA A 96 -13.85 -3.86 -13.89
N GLY A 97 -14.62 -4.78 -14.46
CA GLY A 97 -14.16 -6.12 -14.78
C GLY A 97 -12.98 -6.13 -15.75
N GLN A 98 -13.01 -5.30 -16.79
CA GLN A 98 -11.92 -5.19 -17.76
C GLN A 98 -10.65 -4.60 -17.13
N ASN A 99 -10.76 -3.63 -16.22
CA ASN A 99 -9.65 -3.12 -15.44
C ASN A 99 -8.97 -4.22 -14.62
N VAL A 100 -9.75 -5.09 -13.98
CA VAL A 100 -9.22 -6.23 -13.20
C VAL A 100 -8.62 -7.31 -14.10
N MET A 101 -9.23 -7.59 -15.26
CA MET A 101 -8.75 -8.59 -16.24
C MET A 101 -7.44 -8.18 -16.92
N LEU A 102 -7.16 -6.89 -17.08
CA LEU A 102 -6.11 -6.38 -17.96
C LEU A 102 -4.74 -7.02 -17.67
N ALA A 103 -4.29 -6.98 -16.43
CA ALA A 103 -3.00 -7.53 -16.05
C ALA A 103 -2.94 -9.07 -16.19
N GLN A 104 -4.06 -9.76 -15.94
CA GLN A 104 -4.18 -11.20 -16.16
C GLN A 104 -3.97 -11.56 -17.64
N SER A 105 -4.58 -10.79 -18.54
CA SER A 105 -4.53 -11.02 -19.98
C SER A 105 -3.16 -10.64 -20.57
N VAL A 106 -2.65 -9.45 -20.21
CA VAL A 106 -1.42 -8.90 -20.83
C VAL A 106 -0.16 -9.50 -20.22
N VAL A 107 -0.09 -9.62 -18.89
CA VAL A 107 1.12 -10.04 -18.19
C VAL A 107 1.18 -11.56 -18.05
N LYS A 108 0.10 -12.19 -17.54
CA LYS A 108 0.03 -13.64 -17.31
C LYS A 108 -0.41 -14.41 -18.55
N LYS A 109 -0.84 -13.73 -19.62
CA LYS A 109 -1.38 -14.33 -20.86
C LYS A 109 -2.51 -15.34 -20.56
N THR A 110 -3.29 -15.06 -19.51
CA THR A 110 -4.41 -15.89 -19.07
C THR A 110 -5.52 -15.86 -20.12
N HIS A 111 -6.08 -17.01 -20.45
CA HIS A 111 -7.22 -17.10 -21.38
C HIS A 111 -8.41 -16.27 -20.88
N ARG A 112 -9.13 -15.62 -21.81
CA ARG A 112 -10.18 -14.62 -21.52
C ARG A 112 -11.22 -15.11 -20.53
N GLN A 113 -11.72 -16.33 -20.65
CA GLN A 113 -12.73 -16.89 -19.73
C GLN A 113 -12.20 -17.02 -18.30
N LYS A 114 -10.95 -17.50 -18.15
CA LYS A 114 -10.30 -17.61 -16.85
C LYS A 114 -9.99 -16.25 -16.24
N ALA A 115 -9.56 -15.28 -17.06
CA ALA A 115 -9.33 -13.90 -16.60
C ALA A 115 -10.64 -13.26 -16.12
N ARG A 116 -11.76 -13.51 -16.84
CA ARG A 116 -13.10 -13.05 -16.45
C ARG A 116 -13.52 -13.64 -15.10
N ALA A 117 -13.43 -14.96 -14.93
CA ALA A 117 -13.80 -15.62 -13.69
C ALA A 117 -12.97 -15.11 -12.49
N ILE A 118 -11.66 -14.83 -12.70
CA ILE A 118 -10.82 -14.22 -11.66
C ILE A 118 -11.31 -12.80 -11.34
N ALA A 119 -11.68 -12.01 -12.36
CA ALA A 119 -12.13 -10.64 -12.15
C ALA A 119 -13.48 -10.61 -11.42
N GLU A 120 -14.43 -11.48 -11.78
CA GLU A 120 -15.72 -11.64 -11.08
C GLU A 120 -15.51 -11.97 -9.61
N LEU A 121 -14.63 -12.95 -9.32
CA LEU A 121 -14.29 -13.33 -7.94
C LEU A 121 -13.65 -12.18 -7.16
N MET A 122 -12.75 -11.42 -7.77
CA MET A 122 -12.07 -10.30 -7.09
C MET A 122 -13.01 -9.11 -6.87
N LEU A 123 -13.91 -8.84 -7.81
CA LEU A 123 -14.95 -7.80 -7.63
C LEU A 123 -15.94 -8.19 -6.54
N GLU A 124 -16.38 -9.45 -6.49
CA GLU A 124 -17.22 -9.95 -5.40
C GLU A 124 -16.55 -9.78 -4.04
N ARG A 125 -15.26 -10.12 -3.96
CA ARG A 125 -14.46 -10.01 -2.72
C ARG A 125 -14.36 -8.58 -2.18
N VAL A 126 -14.47 -7.58 -3.04
CA VAL A 126 -14.49 -6.16 -2.65
C VAL A 126 -15.91 -5.57 -2.61
N GLY A 127 -16.95 -6.41 -2.67
CA GLY A 127 -18.36 -6.01 -2.62
C GLY A 127 -18.87 -5.27 -3.86
N LEU A 128 -18.35 -5.62 -5.05
CA LEU A 128 -18.68 -5.02 -6.34
C LEU A 128 -19.04 -6.06 -7.42
N GLY A 129 -19.57 -7.23 -7.03
CA GLY A 129 -19.90 -8.30 -7.97
C GLY A 129 -20.92 -7.88 -9.03
N ASP A 130 -21.86 -6.98 -8.69
CA ASP A 130 -22.87 -6.42 -9.59
C ASP A 130 -22.34 -5.29 -10.50
N ARG A 131 -21.08 -4.87 -10.36
CA ARG A 131 -20.47 -3.72 -11.04
C ARG A 131 -19.46 -4.10 -12.12
N PHE A 132 -19.44 -5.36 -12.56
CA PHE A 132 -18.46 -5.85 -13.55
C PHE A 132 -18.42 -5.00 -14.83
N ASP A 133 -19.55 -4.62 -15.36
CA ASP A 133 -19.67 -3.88 -16.62
C ASP A 133 -19.72 -2.35 -16.43
N ALA A 134 -19.72 -1.85 -15.18
CA ALA A 134 -19.71 -0.42 -14.89
C ALA A 134 -18.37 0.23 -15.26
N PHE A 135 -18.42 1.40 -15.90
CA PHE A 135 -17.23 2.20 -16.20
C PHE A 135 -16.85 3.10 -15.01
N PRO A 136 -15.58 3.53 -14.91
CA PRO A 136 -15.13 4.36 -13.79
C PRO A 136 -15.98 5.59 -13.51
N GLU A 137 -16.51 6.27 -14.53
CA GLU A 137 -17.40 7.43 -14.40
C GLU A 137 -18.75 7.11 -13.74
N GLN A 138 -19.16 5.84 -13.74
CA GLN A 138 -20.40 5.34 -13.14
C GLN A 138 -20.20 4.85 -11.71
N LEU A 139 -18.98 4.94 -11.18
CA LEU A 139 -18.58 4.44 -9.87
C LEU A 139 -18.22 5.60 -8.93
N SER A 140 -18.64 5.50 -7.66
CA SER A 140 -18.18 6.42 -6.63
C SER A 140 -16.65 6.30 -6.43
N GLY A 141 -16.01 7.29 -5.80
CA GLY A 141 -14.58 7.25 -5.48
C GLY A 141 -14.21 5.99 -4.68
N GLY A 142 -15.00 5.63 -3.66
CA GLY A 142 -14.79 4.42 -2.88
C GLY A 142 -14.95 3.13 -3.70
N GLN A 143 -15.91 3.10 -4.64
CA GLN A 143 -16.06 1.98 -5.57
C GLN A 143 -14.86 1.88 -6.52
N GLN A 144 -14.38 2.99 -7.07
CA GLN A 144 -13.19 3.01 -7.93
C GLN A 144 -11.95 2.51 -7.18
N GLN A 145 -11.77 2.90 -5.93
CA GLN A 145 -10.67 2.43 -5.09
C GLN A 145 -10.78 0.93 -4.81
N ARG A 146 -11.97 0.42 -4.54
CA ARG A 146 -12.20 -1.02 -4.37
C ARG A 146 -11.93 -1.81 -5.67
N VAL A 147 -12.24 -1.27 -6.85
CA VAL A 147 -11.82 -1.85 -8.14
C VAL A 147 -10.28 -1.87 -8.27
N ALA A 148 -9.59 -0.80 -7.85
CA ALA A 148 -8.12 -0.76 -7.86
C ALA A 148 -7.51 -1.82 -6.93
N ILE A 149 -8.10 -2.05 -5.76
CA ILE A 149 -7.72 -3.16 -4.85
C ILE A 149 -7.96 -4.51 -5.53
N ALA A 150 -9.15 -4.75 -6.10
CA ALA A 150 -9.47 -5.99 -6.81
C ALA A 150 -8.50 -6.27 -7.96
N ARG A 151 -8.12 -5.24 -8.72
CA ARG A 151 -7.11 -5.32 -9.80
C ARG A 151 -5.74 -5.77 -9.27
N ALA A 152 -5.29 -5.23 -8.13
CA ALA A 152 -4.04 -5.65 -7.52
C ALA A 152 -4.10 -7.09 -7.02
N LEU A 153 -5.18 -7.48 -6.34
CA LEU A 153 -5.39 -8.83 -5.81
C LEU A 153 -5.51 -9.90 -6.89
N ALA A 154 -6.04 -9.57 -8.07
CA ALA A 154 -6.17 -10.49 -9.20
C ALA A 154 -4.80 -11.07 -9.63
N MET A 155 -3.71 -10.36 -9.37
CA MET A 155 -2.36 -10.83 -9.67
C MET A 155 -1.83 -11.82 -8.62
N LYS A 156 -2.54 -12.02 -7.49
CA LYS A 156 -2.13 -12.84 -6.35
C LYS A 156 -0.73 -12.47 -5.83
N PRO A 157 -0.53 -11.21 -5.44
CA PRO A 157 0.77 -10.77 -4.94
C PRO A 157 1.07 -11.40 -3.58
N SER A 158 2.36 -11.53 -3.23
CA SER A 158 2.81 -11.98 -1.91
C SER A 158 2.69 -10.87 -0.86
N VAL A 159 2.77 -9.60 -1.28
CA VAL A 159 2.59 -8.40 -0.45
C VAL A 159 1.79 -7.35 -1.22
N LEU A 160 0.89 -6.67 -0.53
CA LEU A 160 0.12 -5.55 -1.08
C LEU A 160 0.57 -4.24 -0.41
N LEU A 161 1.01 -3.31 -1.23
CA LEU A 161 1.39 -1.95 -0.82
C LEU A 161 0.19 -1.02 -1.02
N CYS A 162 -0.17 -0.25 0.01
CA CYS A 162 -1.27 0.71 -0.01
C CYS A 162 -0.72 2.12 0.27
N ASP A 163 -0.69 2.98 -0.75
CA ASP A 163 -0.16 4.35 -0.65
C ASP A 163 -1.32 5.35 -0.49
N GLU A 164 -1.64 5.72 0.76
CA GLU A 164 -2.66 6.72 1.13
C GLU A 164 -4.02 6.51 0.43
N ILE A 165 -4.50 5.27 0.40
CA ILE A 165 -5.64 4.82 -0.42
C ILE A 165 -7.00 5.46 -0.08
N THR A 166 -7.09 6.22 1.01
CA THR A 166 -8.31 6.92 1.45
C THR A 166 -8.26 8.43 1.27
N SER A 167 -7.08 9.01 1.04
CA SER A 167 -6.89 10.46 1.09
C SER A 167 -7.55 11.24 -0.07
N ALA A 168 -7.98 10.55 -1.13
CA ALA A 168 -8.75 11.14 -2.25
C ALA A 168 -10.27 10.87 -2.15
N LEU A 169 -10.74 10.32 -1.01
CA LEU A 169 -12.13 9.93 -0.80
C LEU A 169 -12.87 10.92 0.10
N ASP A 170 -14.18 11.05 -0.16
CA ASP A 170 -15.07 11.68 0.79
C ASP A 170 -15.11 10.86 2.09
N PRO A 171 -15.20 11.50 3.28
CA PRO A 171 -15.15 10.82 4.59
C PRO A 171 -16.16 9.67 4.73
N GLU A 172 -17.33 9.79 4.12
CA GLU A 172 -18.40 8.78 4.15
C GLU A 172 -17.99 7.48 3.44
N LEU A 173 -17.09 7.56 2.44
CA LEU A 173 -16.65 6.41 1.64
C LEU A 173 -15.39 5.72 2.20
N VAL A 174 -14.68 6.37 3.13
CA VAL A 174 -13.44 5.85 3.73
C VAL A 174 -13.69 4.49 4.40
N GLY A 175 -14.77 4.36 5.17
CA GLY A 175 -15.11 3.15 5.90
C GLY A 175 -15.24 1.90 5.02
N GLU A 176 -15.81 2.04 3.81
CA GLU A 176 -15.99 0.94 2.88
C GLU A 176 -14.65 0.38 2.37
N VAL A 177 -13.71 1.27 2.05
CA VAL A 177 -12.38 0.90 1.56
C VAL A 177 -11.55 0.28 2.68
N LEU A 178 -11.55 0.89 3.87
CA LEU A 178 -10.86 0.37 5.05
C LEU A 178 -11.41 -0.98 5.49
N GLY A 179 -12.73 -1.21 5.34
CA GLY A 179 -13.36 -2.50 5.60
C GLY A 179 -12.79 -3.63 4.74
N VAL A 180 -12.54 -3.37 3.45
CA VAL A 180 -11.88 -4.33 2.55
C VAL A 180 -10.45 -4.62 3.01
N VAL A 181 -9.68 -3.60 3.36
CA VAL A 181 -8.29 -3.78 3.84
C VAL A 181 -8.26 -4.55 5.16
N ALA A 182 -9.18 -4.27 6.09
CA ALA A 182 -9.30 -5.01 7.35
C ALA A 182 -9.66 -6.50 7.11
N GLN A 183 -10.46 -6.78 6.08
CA GLN A 183 -10.74 -8.17 5.71
C GLN A 183 -9.48 -8.86 5.18
N LEU A 184 -8.70 -8.21 4.31
CA LEU A 184 -7.45 -8.75 3.78
C LEU A 184 -6.45 -9.05 4.90
N ALA A 185 -6.35 -8.18 5.90
CA ALA A 185 -5.51 -8.38 7.09
C ALA A 185 -5.93 -9.65 7.86
N ARG A 186 -7.24 -9.86 8.07
CA ARG A 186 -7.77 -11.08 8.73
C ARG A 186 -7.56 -12.38 7.93
N GLU A 187 -7.30 -12.27 6.63
CA GLU A 187 -7.00 -13.38 5.72
C GLU A 187 -5.49 -13.62 5.54
N ASP A 188 -4.68 -13.19 6.51
CA ASP A 188 -3.21 -13.33 6.54
C ASP A 188 -2.50 -12.71 5.31
N MET A 189 -3.10 -11.71 4.66
CA MET A 189 -2.45 -10.97 3.59
C MET A 189 -1.36 -10.07 4.17
N THR A 190 -0.13 -10.19 3.65
CA THR A 190 0.94 -9.25 4.03
C THR A 190 0.64 -7.88 3.47
N LEU A 191 0.55 -6.87 4.34
CA LEU A 191 0.18 -5.50 3.97
C LEU A 191 1.25 -4.50 4.45
N ILE A 192 1.61 -3.57 3.58
CA ILE A 192 2.40 -2.40 3.96
C ILE A 192 1.60 -1.17 3.54
N MET A 193 1.17 -0.37 4.51
CA MET A 193 0.25 0.73 4.29
C MET A 193 0.85 2.06 4.72
N VAL A 194 0.79 3.06 3.85
CA VAL A 194 0.94 4.46 4.24
C VAL A 194 -0.45 5.02 4.47
N THR A 195 -0.72 5.53 5.67
CA THR A 195 -2.05 6.01 6.03
C THR A 195 -2.00 7.20 6.97
N HIS A 196 -3.02 8.04 6.91
CA HIS A 196 -3.34 9.09 7.87
C HIS A 196 -4.50 8.70 8.80
N GLU A 197 -5.09 7.52 8.60
CA GLU A 197 -6.18 6.97 9.41
C GLU A 197 -5.61 6.30 10.66
N MET A 198 -5.32 7.09 11.71
CA MET A 198 -4.61 6.59 12.90
C MET A 198 -5.41 5.53 13.67
N ASN A 199 -6.73 5.71 13.79
CA ASN A 199 -7.59 4.73 14.45
C ASN A 199 -7.62 3.39 13.69
N PHE A 200 -7.61 3.44 12.36
CA PHE A 200 -7.52 2.25 11.53
C PHE A 200 -6.16 1.57 11.65
N ALA A 201 -5.06 2.33 11.52
CA ALA A 201 -3.71 1.80 11.73
C ALA A 201 -3.57 1.09 13.08
N ARG A 202 -4.09 1.70 14.15
CA ARG A 202 -4.11 1.12 15.50
C ARG A 202 -4.88 -0.20 15.58
N ALA A 203 -5.99 -0.31 14.85
CA ALA A 203 -6.90 -1.45 14.94
C ALA A 203 -6.44 -2.67 14.13
N VAL A 204 -5.68 -2.47 13.05
CA VAL A 204 -5.38 -3.55 12.09
C VAL A 204 -3.90 -3.90 11.97
N SER A 205 -2.98 -3.03 12.45
CA SER A 205 -1.55 -3.25 12.24
C SER A 205 -0.94 -4.07 13.38
N ASP A 206 -0.14 -5.05 13.01
CA ASP A 206 0.74 -5.77 13.96
C ASP A 206 1.87 -4.85 14.41
N ARG A 207 2.35 -4.00 13.49
CA ARG A 207 3.43 -3.06 13.75
C ARG A 207 3.22 -1.73 13.04
N ILE A 208 3.63 -0.65 13.72
CA ILE A 208 3.61 0.71 13.19
C ILE A 208 5.03 1.23 13.10
N VAL A 209 5.33 1.86 11.97
CA VAL A 209 6.63 2.48 11.68
C VAL A 209 6.43 3.98 11.52
N PHE A 210 7.04 4.75 12.39
CA PHE A 210 7.07 6.21 12.28
C PHE A 210 8.27 6.65 11.46
N MET A 211 8.02 7.29 10.32
CA MET A 211 9.04 7.90 9.48
C MET A 211 9.16 9.40 9.72
N HIS A 212 10.39 9.85 9.94
CA HIS A 212 10.72 11.26 10.12
C HIS A 212 12.01 11.61 9.36
N GLN A 213 11.99 12.70 8.57
CA GLN A 213 13.14 13.22 7.80
C GLN A 213 13.91 12.17 6.99
N GLY A 214 13.18 11.23 6.37
CA GLY A 214 13.76 10.21 5.50
C GLY A 214 14.34 9.00 6.25
N ARG A 215 14.05 8.81 7.52
CA ARG A 215 14.50 7.68 8.34
C ARG A 215 13.34 6.96 9.01
N VAL A 216 13.51 5.69 9.30
CA VAL A 216 12.70 5.02 10.32
C VAL A 216 13.16 5.56 11.66
N TRP A 217 12.26 6.26 12.35
CA TRP A 217 12.59 6.96 13.59
C TRP A 217 12.18 6.17 14.81
N GLU A 218 11.02 5.54 14.74
CA GLU A 218 10.50 4.68 15.80
C GLU A 218 9.63 3.58 15.18
N SER A 219 9.66 2.39 15.74
CA SER A 219 8.84 1.26 15.29
C SER A 219 8.46 0.40 16.48
N GLY A 220 7.22 -0.03 16.53
CA GLY A 220 6.68 -0.85 17.61
C GLY A 220 5.24 -1.27 17.35
N THR A 221 4.65 -1.93 18.34
CA THR A 221 3.22 -2.24 18.36
C THR A 221 2.37 -0.96 18.41
N ALA A 222 1.07 -1.07 18.12
CA ALA A 222 0.16 0.07 18.20
C ALA A 222 0.19 0.74 19.59
N ASP A 223 0.22 -0.05 20.66
CA ASP A 223 0.27 0.47 22.03
C ASP A 223 1.57 1.19 22.35
N GLU A 224 2.72 0.69 21.87
CA GLU A 224 4.00 1.35 22.04
C GLU A 224 4.02 2.70 21.33
N ILE A 225 3.58 2.75 20.08
CA ILE A 225 3.62 3.97 19.26
C ILE A 225 2.60 5.01 19.71
N PHE A 226 1.35 4.62 20.00
CA PHE A 226 0.28 5.60 20.28
C PHE A 226 0.16 5.99 21.75
N GLU A 227 0.48 5.09 22.69
CA GLU A 227 0.31 5.34 24.13
C GLU A 227 1.64 5.65 24.84
N ARG A 228 2.75 5.14 24.33
CA ARG A 228 4.08 5.25 24.95
C ARG A 228 5.17 5.68 23.97
N PRO A 229 4.95 6.77 23.19
CA PRO A 229 5.97 7.24 22.25
C PRO A 229 7.28 7.56 22.96
N GLN A 230 8.41 7.09 22.42
CA GLN A 230 9.71 7.24 23.03
C GLN A 230 10.42 8.54 22.57
N THR A 231 10.06 9.03 21.37
CA THR A 231 10.71 10.21 20.79
C THR A 231 9.83 11.45 20.87
N VAL A 232 10.48 12.61 21.00
CA VAL A 232 9.79 13.91 21.01
C VAL A 232 9.10 14.18 19.67
N GLU A 233 9.71 13.73 18.58
CA GLU A 233 9.19 13.86 17.22
C GLU A 233 7.88 13.11 17.04
N LEU A 234 7.80 11.85 17.51
CA LEU A 234 6.56 11.06 17.47
C LEU A 234 5.49 11.68 18.37
N THR A 235 5.85 12.07 19.60
CA THR A 235 4.91 12.74 20.53
C THR A 235 4.29 13.99 19.91
N ARG A 236 5.11 14.84 19.25
CA ARG A 236 4.65 16.06 18.56
C ARG A 236 3.78 15.72 17.35
N PHE A 237 4.13 14.69 16.59
CA PHE A 237 3.35 14.23 15.45
C PHE A 237 1.95 13.78 15.90
N LEU A 238 1.86 12.90 16.89
CA LEU A 238 0.59 12.40 17.42
C LEU A 238 -0.27 13.52 18.04
N GLY A 239 0.35 14.47 18.73
CA GLY A 239 -0.34 15.65 19.24
C GLY A 239 -0.96 16.50 18.14
N SER A 240 -0.27 16.68 17.01
CA SER A 240 -0.81 17.42 15.85
C SER A 240 -1.99 16.71 15.19
N VAL A 241 -1.96 15.37 15.12
CA VAL A 241 -3.06 14.56 14.54
C VAL A 241 -4.30 14.65 15.45
N ARG A 242 -4.15 14.44 16.77
CA ARG A 242 -5.27 14.53 17.72
C ARG A 242 -5.95 15.90 17.69
N ASN A 243 -5.18 16.97 17.58
CA ASN A 243 -5.74 18.33 17.47
C ASN A 243 -6.52 18.53 16.16
N ALA A 244 -6.04 18.00 15.03
CA ALA A 244 -6.73 18.06 13.74
C ALA A 244 -8.07 17.30 13.78
N GLU A 245 -8.10 16.11 14.37
CA GLU A 245 -9.32 15.30 14.54
C GLU A 245 -10.33 15.97 15.49
N ALA A 246 -9.86 16.68 16.51
CA ALA A 246 -10.73 17.41 17.45
C ALA A 246 -11.40 18.65 16.82
N VAL A 247 -10.78 19.29 15.83
CA VAL A 247 -11.33 20.45 15.11
C VAL A 247 -12.31 20.03 14.01
N ALA A 248 -12.20 18.79 13.50
CA ALA A 248 -13.04 18.26 12.42
C ALA A 248 -14.39 17.66 12.92
N ARG A 249 -14.61 17.61 14.24
CA ARG A 249 -15.87 17.21 14.91
C ARG A 249 -16.70 18.41 15.30
#